data_547db1b3096f386a3cc3d111549be683
#
_entry.id   547db1b3096f386a3cc3d111549be683
#
_cell.length_a   1.000
_cell.length_b   1.000
_cell.length_c   1.000
_cell.angle_alpha   90.00
_cell.angle_beta   90.00
_cell.angle_gamma   90.00
#
_symmetry.space_group_name_H-M   'P 1'
#
loop_
_entity.id
_entity.type
_entity.pdbx_description
1 polymer ?
#
loop_
_entity_poly.entity_id
_entity_poly.type
_entity_poly.pdbx_seq_one_letter_code
_entity_poly.pdbx_strand_id
1 'polypeptide(L)'
;MASAKRVLVYLAEGNRLPQCARFVQSITGALSGCHADQVERAPFCPFKCLSATEAASLPSDVQARGVDVGVAVLLQTADRKTLLTRRAAPLTIFPNIWVPPGGHVELGEKLLDAGLRELGEETGLWLGPDEFSCRLLGLWESVYPPMLTRGLPQRHHIVTYLLLRSCRTHLQLQARLRPEPQEVSGCVWLDAVLARAIVASVDGADGLGQLPAHLPPTVGVWEVSSAGELFRSTLSTAVLLSRAPAQGGDLERVSTGTKFALELWLDTLGGDEPPAS
;
A
#
# COMPACT_ATOMS: atom_id res chain seq x y z
N MET A 1 23.99 -14.23 10.35
CA MET A 1 22.91 -13.86 9.42
C MET A 1 23.38 -12.65 8.63
N ALA A 2 23.50 -12.73 7.32
CA ALA A 2 23.86 -11.57 6.50
C ALA A 2 22.74 -10.51 6.67
N SER A 3 23.12 -9.29 7.09
CA SER A 3 22.21 -8.16 7.14
C SER A 3 21.65 -7.97 5.73
N ALA A 4 20.33 -8.11 5.56
CA ALA A 4 19.69 -7.80 4.29
C ALA A 4 20.12 -6.39 3.87
N LYS A 5 20.70 -6.26 2.68
CA LYS A 5 21.16 -4.99 2.13
C LYS A 5 19.91 -4.17 1.76
N ARG A 6 19.51 -3.25 2.64
CA ARG A 6 18.30 -2.43 2.48
C ARG A 6 18.62 -1.15 1.73
N VAL A 7 17.68 -0.69 0.91
CA VAL A 7 17.69 0.64 0.32
C VAL A 7 17.08 1.62 1.33
N LEU A 8 17.81 2.69 1.64
CA LEU A 8 17.42 3.70 2.63
C LEU A 8 17.16 5.04 1.95
N VAL A 9 16.30 5.85 2.60
CA VAL A 9 16.03 7.22 2.19
C VAL A 9 17.20 8.12 2.56
N TYR A 10 17.65 8.95 1.61
CA TYR A 10 18.60 10.03 1.80
C TYR A 10 17.94 11.36 1.47
N LEU A 11 18.10 12.34 2.34
CA LEU A 11 17.55 13.68 2.17
C LEU A 11 18.68 14.68 1.93
N ALA A 12 18.49 15.57 0.96
CA ALA A 12 19.37 16.72 0.69
C ALA A 12 18.68 18.02 1.14
N GLU A 13 19.35 18.83 1.91
CA GLU A 13 18.91 20.18 2.28
C GLU A 13 19.68 21.22 1.48
N GLY A 14 19.02 21.83 0.52
CA GLY A 14 19.66 22.80 -0.39
C GLY A 14 20.84 22.16 -1.16
N ASN A 15 22.01 22.80 -1.11
CA ASN A 15 23.23 22.32 -1.79
C ASN A 15 24.10 21.37 -0.95
N ARG A 16 23.58 20.85 0.16
CA ARG A 16 24.32 19.90 1.00
C ARG A 16 24.28 18.50 0.40
N LEU A 17 25.32 17.70 0.70
CA LEU A 17 25.31 16.28 0.35
C LEU A 17 24.14 15.56 1.03
N PRO A 18 23.47 14.64 0.33
CA PRO A 18 22.38 13.86 0.90
C PRO A 18 22.83 13.09 2.15
N GLN A 19 22.05 13.15 3.21
CA GLN A 19 22.27 12.42 4.44
C GLN A 19 21.20 11.34 4.62
N CYS A 20 21.59 10.19 5.18
CA CYS A 20 20.64 9.13 5.49
C CYS A 20 19.59 9.65 6.48
N ALA A 21 18.33 9.49 6.12
CA ALA A 21 17.22 9.88 6.99
C ALA A 21 17.24 9.07 8.29
N ARG A 22 17.09 9.75 9.42
CA ARG A 22 17.01 9.09 10.73
C ARG A 22 15.68 8.38 10.90
N PHE A 23 15.68 7.29 11.63
CA PHE A 23 14.47 6.48 11.86
C PHE A 23 13.27 7.29 12.35
N VAL A 24 13.45 8.25 13.23
CA VAL A 24 12.39 9.11 13.77
C VAL A 24 12.16 10.40 12.97
N GLN A 25 12.85 10.58 11.85
CA GLN A 25 12.71 11.77 11.00
C GLN A 25 11.49 11.64 10.11
N SER A 26 10.54 12.58 10.20
CA SER A 26 9.41 12.64 9.28
C SER A 26 9.88 13.01 7.87
N ILE A 27 9.62 12.12 6.93
CA ILE A 27 9.93 12.32 5.51
C ILE A 27 8.90 13.24 4.86
N THR A 28 7.61 13.05 5.15
CA THR A 28 6.53 13.94 4.70
C THR A 28 6.81 15.38 5.13
N GLY A 29 7.26 15.58 6.39
CA GLY A 29 7.64 16.92 6.89
C GLY A 29 8.83 17.53 6.15
N ALA A 30 9.83 16.72 5.79
CA ALA A 30 11.01 17.17 5.04
C ALA A 30 10.68 17.52 3.57
N LEU A 31 9.67 16.89 2.99
CA LEU A 31 9.24 17.08 1.59
C LEU A 31 8.07 18.07 1.43
N SER A 32 7.56 18.65 2.50
CA SER A 32 6.36 19.52 2.50
C SER A 32 6.44 20.77 1.61
N GLY A 33 7.62 21.09 1.06
CA GLY A 33 7.82 22.16 0.08
C GLY A 33 7.84 21.70 -1.40
N CYS A 34 7.81 20.38 -1.64
CA CYS A 34 7.96 19.79 -2.96
C CYS A 34 6.77 18.88 -3.25
N HIS A 35 5.83 19.29 -4.13
CA HIS A 35 4.70 18.45 -4.56
C HIS A 35 3.91 17.83 -3.40
N ALA A 36 3.35 18.66 -2.51
CA ALA A 36 2.67 18.27 -1.27
C ALA A 36 1.53 17.25 -1.48
N ASP A 37 0.90 17.25 -2.65
CA ASP A 37 -0.28 16.41 -2.96
C ASP A 37 0.06 14.95 -3.27
N GLN A 38 1.34 14.63 -3.42
CA GLN A 38 1.80 13.27 -3.77
C GLN A 38 2.61 12.60 -2.65
N VAL A 39 2.74 13.22 -1.48
CA VAL A 39 3.50 12.68 -0.34
C VAL A 39 2.67 12.81 0.92
N GLU A 40 2.14 11.71 1.42
CA GLU A 40 1.28 11.70 2.61
C GLU A 40 1.67 10.66 3.66
N ARG A 41 1.03 10.76 4.81
CA ARG A 41 1.10 9.83 5.94
C ARG A 41 -0.23 9.77 6.70
N ALA A 42 -0.44 8.70 7.45
CA ALA A 42 -1.65 8.55 8.27
C ALA A 42 -1.89 9.75 9.19
N PRO A 43 -3.16 10.17 9.39
CA PRO A 43 -3.50 11.23 10.33
C PRO A 43 -3.04 10.93 11.76
N PHE A 44 -3.01 9.65 12.13
CA PHE A 44 -2.58 9.12 13.42
C PHE A 44 -1.13 8.61 13.43
N CYS A 45 -0.31 9.00 12.44
CA CYS A 45 1.10 8.59 12.35
C CYS A 45 1.85 8.89 13.66
N PRO A 46 2.56 7.92 14.26
CA PRO A 46 3.31 8.10 15.51
C PRO A 46 4.23 9.32 15.50
N PHE A 47 4.89 9.61 14.40
CA PHE A 47 5.84 10.73 14.30
C PHE A 47 5.18 12.13 14.32
N LYS A 48 3.86 12.21 14.34
CA LYS A 48 3.14 13.47 14.60
C LYS A 48 3.09 13.83 16.10
N CYS A 49 3.16 12.83 16.98
CA CYS A 49 2.93 12.99 18.41
C CYS A 49 4.00 12.31 19.31
N LEU A 50 4.99 11.64 18.71
CA LEU A 50 6.09 11.01 19.46
C LEU A 50 6.91 12.09 20.17
N SER A 51 6.95 12.04 21.51
CA SER A 51 7.76 12.95 22.31
C SER A 51 9.26 12.68 22.17
N ALA A 52 10.10 13.66 22.46
CA ALA A 52 11.55 13.51 22.46
C ALA A 52 12.02 12.38 23.43
N THR A 53 11.35 12.24 24.56
CA THR A 53 11.63 11.20 25.57
C THR A 53 11.30 9.81 25.02
N GLU A 54 10.15 9.64 24.39
CA GLU A 54 9.76 8.37 23.77
C GLU A 54 10.69 8.02 22.60
N ALA A 55 11.07 9.00 21.77
CA ALA A 55 12.02 8.81 20.69
C ALA A 55 13.40 8.35 21.23
N ALA A 56 13.85 8.93 22.34
CA ALA A 56 15.10 8.53 23.01
C ALA A 56 15.03 7.16 23.68
N SER A 57 13.85 6.68 24.03
CA SER A 57 13.63 5.37 24.65
C SER A 57 13.60 4.22 23.65
N LEU A 58 13.56 4.49 22.34
CA LEU A 58 13.62 3.45 21.33
C LEU A 58 14.92 2.65 21.44
N PRO A 59 14.88 1.32 21.21
CA PRO A 59 16.09 0.50 21.17
C PRO A 59 17.11 1.05 20.17
N SER A 60 18.39 1.00 20.52
CA SER A 60 19.48 1.55 19.69
C SER A 60 19.53 0.93 18.29
N ASP A 61 19.24 -0.37 18.18
CA ASP A 61 19.14 -1.06 16.88
C ASP A 61 17.97 -0.54 16.02
N VAL A 62 16.86 -0.10 16.63
CA VAL A 62 15.73 0.53 15.94
C VAL A 62 16.11 1.93 15.48
N GLN A 63 16.72 2.75 16.35
CA GLN A 63 17.18 4.09 16.01
C GLN A 63 18.19 4.10 14.85
N ALA A 64 19.05 3.07 14.78
CA ALA A 64 20.07 2.92 13.75
C ALA A 64 19.52 2.43 12.39
N ARG A 65 18.24 2.06 12.29
CA ARG A 65 17.68 1.45 11.06
C ARG A 65 17.55 2.40 9.90
N GLY A 66 17.37 3.69 10.13
CA GLY A 66 17.00 4.66 9.08
C GLY A 66 15.56 4.45 8.59
N VAL A 67 15.28 4.92 7.38
CA VAL A 67 13.97 4.82 6.72
C VAL A 67 14.10 3.94 5.49
N ASP A 68 13.37 2.82 5.46
CA ASP A 68 13.42 1.86 4.37
C ASP A 68 12.61 2.35 3.16
N VAL A 69 12.99 1.91 1.96
CA VAL A 69 12.24 2.16 0.73
C VAL A 69 11.47 0.89 0.34
N GLY A 70 10.16 1.06 0.15
CA GLY A 70 9.27 0.04 -0.39
C GLY A 70 8.63 0.50 -1.69
N VAL A 71 8.06 -0.45 -2.42
CA VAL A 71 7.29 -0.22 -3.63
C VAL A 71 5.98 -0.99 -3.56
N ALA A 72 4.91 -0.43 -4.10
CA ALA A 72 3.63 -1.12 -4.28
C ALA A 72 3.03 -0.77 -5.64
N VAL A 73 2.39 -1.74 -6.28
CA VAL A 73 1.91 -1.64 -7.66
C VAL A 73 0.39 -1.63 -7.69
N LEU A 74 -0.22 -0.48 -8.06
CA LEU A 74 -1.60 -0.47 -8.51
C LEU A 74 -1.65 -0.95 -9.96
N LEU A 75 -2.09 -2.20 -10.16
CA LEU A 75 -2.26 -2.80 -11.48
C LEU A 75 -3.66 -2.47 -12.01
N GLN A 76 -3.75 -1.46 -12.89
CA GLN A 76 -4.97 -1.12 -13.60
C GLN A 76 -5.12 -1.99 -14.84
N THR A 77 -6.29 -2.59 -15.01
CA THR A 77 -6.66 -3.38 -16.20
C THR A 77 -7.22 -2.50 -17.32
N ALA A 78 -7.30 -3.03 -18.55
CA ALA A 78 -7.92 -2.34 -19.69
C ALA A 78 -9.39 -1.97 -19.44
N ASP A 79 -10.10 -2.75 -18.64
CA ASP A 79 -11.48 -2.49 -18.21
C ASP A 79 -11.56 -1.73 -16.87
N ARG A 80 -10.52 -0.94 -16.56
CA ARG A 80 -10.44 0.03 -15.45
C ARG A 80 -10.74 -0.55 -14.07
N LYS A 81 -10.25 -1.76 -13.78
CA LYS A 81 -10.22 -2.33 -12.43
C LYS A 81 -8.81 -2.34 -11.90
N THR A 82 -8.66 -2.37 -10.58
CA THR A 82 -7.35 -2.52 -9.92
C THR A 82 -7.32 -3.73 -9.00
N LEU A 83 -6.16 -4.39 -8.92
CA LEU A 83 -5.93 -5.56 -8.09
C LEU A 83 -5.54 -5.16 -6.68
N LEU A 84 -6.20 -5.73 -5.67
CA LEU A 84 -5.66 -5.80 -4.32
C LEU A 84 -5.48 -7.27 -3.89
N THR A 85 -4.47 -7.50 -3.08
CA THR A 85 -4.19 -8.77 -2.41
C THR A 85 -4.46 -8.64 -0.92
N ARG A 86 -4.96 -9.69 -0.28
CA ARG A 86 -5.07 -9.78 1.18
C ARG A 86 -3.84 -10.47 1.72
N ARG A 87 -3.12 -9.78 2.59
CA ARG A 87 -1.92 -10.31 3.24
C ARG A 87 -2.24 -11.54 4.07
N ALA A 88 -1.41 -12.57 3.98
CA ALA A 88 -1.61 -13.81 4.70
C ALA A 88 -1.58 -13.61 6.23
N ALA A 89 -2.42 -14.37 6.95
CA ALA A 89 -2.56 -14.24 8.40
C ALA A 89 -1.27 -14.51 9.21
N PRO A 90 -0.33 -15.39 8.78
CA PRO A 90 0.92 -15.62 9.51
C PRO A 90 1.94 -14.48 9.41
N LEU A 91 1.72 -13.48 8.55
CA LEU A 91 2.64 -12.34 8.40
C LEU A 91 2.67 -11.48 9.67
N THR A 92 3.86 -11.06 10.07
CA THR A 92 4.08 -10.28 11.30
C THR A 92 3.62 -8.83 11.17
N ILE A 93 3.65 -8.28 9.95
CA ILE A 93 3.35 -6.86 9.68
C ILE A 93 2.08 -6.77 8.85
N PHE A 94 1.04 -6.14 9.41
CA PHE A 94 -0.25 -5.93 8.77
C PHE A 94 -0.89 -7.23 8.21
N PRO A 95 -1.07 -8.31 9.01
CA PRO A 95 -1.79 -9.49 8.56
C PRO A 95 -3.25 -9.17 8.23
N ASN A 96 -3.84 -9.90 7.29
CA ASN A 96 -5.25 -9.77 6.86
C ASN A 96 -5.64 -8.39 6.28
N ILE A 97 -4.68 -7.54 5.96
CA ILE A 97 -4.93 -6.22 5.36
C ILE A 97 -4.91 -6.33 3.85
N TRP A 98 -5.87 -5.64 3.20
CA TRP A 98 -5.93 -5.52 1.75
C TRP A 98 -5.01 -4.41 1.26
N VAL A 99 -4.08 -4.75 0.39
CA VAL A 99 -3.04 -3.87 -0.16
C VAL A 99 -2.81 -4.19 -1.64
N PRO A 100 -2.27 -3.27 -2.45
CA PRO A 100 -1.71 -3.65 -3.74
C PRO A 100 -0.45 -4.50 -3.53
N PRO A 101 -0.10 -5.40 -4.46
CA PRO A 101 1.15 -6.17 -4.42
C PRO A 101 2.36 -5.25 -4.25
N GLY A 102 3.32 -5.67 -3.40
CA GLY A 102 4.49 -4.86 -3.17
C GLY A 102 5.32 -5.25 -1.95
N GLY A 103 6.55 -4.78 -1.91
CA GLY A 103 7.49 -5.10 -0.85
C GLY A 103 8.71 -4.19 -0.84
N HIS A 104 9.86 -4.71 -0.44
CA HIS A 104 11.08 -3.94 -0.31
C HIS A 104 11.82 -3.82 -1.64
N VAL A 105 12.44 -2.66 -1.85
CA VAL A 105 13.39 -2.48 -2.94
C VAL A 105 14.74 -3.06 -2.54
N GLU A 106 15.30 -3.94 -3.37
CA GLU A 106 16.61 -4.55 -3.13
C GLU A 106 17.76 -3.65 -3.59
N LEU A 107 18.96 -3.86 -3.02
CA LEU A 107 20.11 -3.04 -3.36
C LEU A 107 20.50 -3.18 -4.83
N GLY A 108 20.54 -2.05 -5.54
CA GLY A 108 20.87 -2.00 -6.97
C GLY A 108 19.66 -2.21 -7.89
N GLU A 109 18.47 -2.46 -7.33
CA GLU A 109 17.23 -2.61 -8.08
C GLU A 109 16.59 -1.25 -8.35
N LYS A 110 15.96 -1.07 -9.52
CA LYS A 110 15.15 0.11 -9.82
C LYS A 110 13.73 -0.09 -9.26
N LEU A 111 13.05 1.00 -8.94
CA LEU A 111 11.69 0.96 -8.39
C LEU A 111 10.70 0.15 -9.25
N LEU A 112 10.77 0.29 -10.58
CA LEU A 112 9.91 -0.45 -11.49
C LEU A 112 10.24 -1.95 -11.49
N ASP A 113 11.53 -2.30 -11.48
CA ASP A 113 11.97 -3.70 -11.48
C ASP A 113 11.54 -4.39 -10.17
N ALA A 114 11.70 -3.69 -9.03
CA ALA A 114 11.19 -4.14 -7.73
C ALA A 114 9.68 -4.34 -7.74
N GLY A 115 8.93 -3.37 -8.27
CA GLY A 115 7.46 -3.47 -8.36
C GLY A 115 7.00 -4.64 -9.23
N LEU A 116 7.66 -4.90 -10.36
CA LEU A 116 7.35 -6.03 -11.23
C LEU A 116 7.74 -7.37 -10.60
N ARG A 117 8.86 -7.43 -9.89
CA ARG A 117 9.29 -8.62 -9.16
C ARG A 117 8.28 -8.97 -8.06
N GLU A 118 7.93 -8.03 -7.18
CA GLU A 118 6.94 -8.23 -6.10
C GLU A 118 5.55 -8.62 -6.66
N LEU A 119 5.10 -7.95 -7.75
CA LEU A 119 3.86 -8.34 -8.44
C LEU A 119 3.93 -9.79 -8.92
N GLY A 120 5.06 -10.20 -9.52
CA GLY A 120 5.26 -11.56 -10.00
C GLY A 120 5.34 -12.58 -8.87
N GLU A 121 6.10 -12.30 -7.80
CA GLU A 121 6.30 -13.19 -6.66
C GLU A 121 5.01 -13.40 -5.87
N GLU A 122 4.29 -12.32 -5.53
CA GLU A 122 3.05 -12.38 -4.75
C GLU A 122 1.86 -12.96 -5.54
N THR A 123 1.77 -12.68 -6.85
CA THR A 123 0.55 -12.96 -7.63
C THR A 123 0.72 -13.90 -8.82
N GLY A 124 1.95 -14.22 -9.20
CA GLY A 124 2.27 -14.96 -10.41
C GLY A 124 2.10 -14.14 -11.71
N LEU A 125 1.82 -12.84 -11.62
CA LEU A 125 1.64 -11.98 -12.80
C LEU A 125 2.98 -11.40 -13.25
N TRP A 126 3.66 -12.12 -14.11
CA TRP A 126 4.86 -11.65 -14.81
C TRP A 126 4.45 -10.92 -16.09
N LEU A 127 4.64 -9.60 -16.11
CA LEU A 127 4.26 -8.73 -17.24
C LEU A 127 5.48 -8.40 -18.08
N GLY A 128 5.32 -8.57 -19.39
CA GLY A 128 6.33 -8.12 -20.36
C GLY A 128 6.28 -6.60 -20.59
N PRO A 129 7.35 -6.01 -21.14
CA PRO A 129 7.45 -4.55 -21.32
C PRO A 129 6.35 -3.95 -22.19
N ASP A 130 5.80 -4.73 -23.14
CA ASP A 130 4.73 -4.28 -24.04
C ASP A 130 3.31 -4.49 -23.45
N GLU A 131 3.20 -5.08 -22.26
CA GLU A 131 1.92 -5.39 -21.64
C GLU A 131 1.39 -4.27 -20.75
N PHE A 132 2.20 -3.24 -20.45
CA PHE A 132 1.81 -2.16 -19.56
C PHE A 132 2.52 -0.83 -19.87
N SER A 133 1.96 0.25 -19.37
CA SER A 133 2.65 1.52 -19.15
C SER A 133 2.78 1.78 -17.65
N CYS A 134 3.84 2.49 -17.23
CA CYS A 134 4.11 2.78 -15.82
C CYS A 134 4.19 4.28 -15.56
N ARG A 135 3.62 4.72 -14.43
CA ARG A 135 3.85 6.07 -13.88
C ARG A 135 3.92 6.03 -12.35
N LEU A 136 4.65 6.97 -11.78
CA LEU A 136 4.62 7.22 -10.34
C LEU A 136 3.26 7.83 -9.97
N LEU A 137 2.60 7.29 -8.93
CA LEU A 137 1.40 7.89 -8.33
C LEU A 137 1.75 8.80 -7.17
N GLY A 138 2.46 8.29 -6.16
CA GLY A 138 2.77 9.04 -4.98
C GLY A 138 3.62 8.27 -3.98
N LEU A 139 3.95 8.93 -2.87
CA LEU A 139 4.77 8.41 -1.79
C LEU A 139 3.95 8.38 -0.50
N TRP A 140 4.03 7.28 0.23
CA TRP A 140 3.36 7.11 1.51
C TRP A 140 4.36 6.85 2.63
N GLU A 141 4.38 7.72 3.65
CA GLU A 141 5.16 7.50 4.86
C GLU A 141 4.42 6.52 5.79
N SER A 142 4.93 5.30 5.89
CA SER A 142 4.36 4.20 6.66
C SER A 142 5.19 3.92 7.90
N VAL A 143 4.54 3.83 9.06
CA VAL A 143 5.14 3.49 10.35
C VAL A 143 4.41 2.28 10.93
N TYR A 144 5.16 1.34 11.51
CA TYR A 144 4.58 0.20 12.19
C TYR A 144 5.17 0.06 13.61
N PRO A 145 4.33 -0.15 14.65
CA PRO A 145 2.86 -0.06 14.63
C PRO A 145 2.36 1.32 14.15
N PRO A 146 1.16 1.39 13.53
CA PRO A 146 0.68 2.62 12.91
C PRO A 146 0.23 3.70 13.91
N MET A 147 0.05 3.35 15.17
CA MET A 147 -0.40 4.23 16.24
C MET A 147 0.38 3.97 17.53
N LEU A 148 0.67 5.03 18.33
CA LEU A 148 1.34 4.88 19.63
C LEU A 148 0.55 4.04 20.63
N THR A 149 -0.78 3.99 20.55
CA THR A 149 -1.64 3.12 21.37
C THR A 149 -1.35 1.63 21.17
N ARG A 150 -0.67 1.25 20.07
CA ARG A 150 -0.26 -0.13 19.74
C ARG A 150 1.21 -0.40 19.99
N GLY A 151 1.94 0.56 20.57
CA GLY A 151 3.34 0.46 20.91
C GLY A 151 4.22 1.46 20.15
N LEU A 152 5.48 1.49 20.56
CA LEU A 152 6.49 2.37 19.95
C LEU A 152 6.83 1.93 18.51
N PRO A 153 7.23 2.87 17.64
CA PRO A 153 7.63 2.58 16.27
C PRO A 153 8.76 1.55 16.16
N GLN A 154 8.58 0.56 15.31
CA GLN A 154 9.56 -0.53 15.05
C GLN A 154 10.01 -0.56 13.60
N ARG A 155 9.17 -0.07 12.67
CA ARG A 155 9.46 0.02 11.23
C ARG A 155 9.06 1.39 10.72
N HIS A 156 9.86 1.92 9.80
CA HIS A 156 9.60 3.16 9.10
C HIS A 156 9.98 2.99 7.63
N HIS A 157 9.01 3.23 6.74
CA HIS A 157 9.17 3.04 5.30
C HIS A 157 8.63 4.25 4.55
N ILE A 158 9.22 4.54 3.41
CA ILE A 158 8.54 5.25 2.33
C ILE A 158 8.11 4.23 1.31
N VAL A 159 6.80 4.09 1.10
CA VAL A 159 6.22 3.24 0.06
C VAL A 159 5.99 4.07 -1.18
N THR A 160 6.63 3.70 -2.28
CA THR A 160 6.44 4.30 -3.59
C THR A 160 5.31 3.58 -4.32
N TYR A 161 4.21 4.27 -4.58
CA TYR A 161 3.11 3.70 -5.36
C TYR A 161 3.32 3.92 -6.85
N LEU A 162 3.36 2.82 -7.61
CA LEU A 162 3.43 2.81 -9.07
C LEU A 162 2.07 2.41 -9.66
N LEU A 163 1.60 3.16 -10.66
CA LEU A 163 0.47 2.76 -11.48
C LEU A 163 0.99 2.03 -12.72
N LEU A 164 0.66 0.74 -12.83
CA LEU A 164 0.85 -0.03 -14.06
C LEU A 164 -0.49 -0.15 -14.77
N ARG A 165 -0.60 0.41 -15.98
CA ARG A 165 -1.79 0.29 -16.82
C ARG A 165 -1.58 -0.82 -17.84
N SER A 166 -2.22 -1.97 -17.60
CA SER A 166 -2.15 -3.12 -18.49
C SER A 166 -3.11 -2.98 -19.68
N CYS A 167 -2.69 -3.47 -20.84
CA CYS A 167 -3.56 -3.62 -22.00
C CYS A 167 -4.56 -4.80 -21.89
N ARG A 168 -4.46 -5.61 -20.83
CA ARG A 168 -5.31 -6.79 -20.60
C ARG A 168 -6.49 -6.47 -19.67
N THR A 169 -7.61 -7.14 -19.89
CA THR A 169 -8.78 -7.07 -19.00
C THR A 169 -8.52 -7.84 -17.70
N HIS A 170 -9.32 -7.53 -16.66
CA HIS A 170 -9.22 -8.25 -15.38
C HIS A 170 -9.45 -9.76 -15.53
N LEU A 171 -10.32 -10.21 -16.45
CA LEU A 171 -10.55 -11.64 -16.69
C LEU A 171 -9.32 -12.33 -17.29
N GLN A 172 -8.61 -11.66 -18.21
CA GLN A 172 -7.38 -12.18 -18.80
C GLN A 172 -6.25 -12.27 -17.77
N LEU A 173 -6.12 -11.27 -16.89
CA LEU A 173 -5.13 -11.31 -15.79
C LEU A 173 -5.53 -12.31 -14.71
N GLN A 174 -6.84 -12.40 -14.36
CA GLN A 174 -7.35 -13.36 -13.40
C GLN A 174 -7.00 -14.81 -13.79
N ALA A 175 -7.07 -15.15 -15.06
CA ALA A 175 -6.72 -16.49 -15.56
C ALA A 175 -5.22 -16.83 -15.38
N ARG A 176 -4.37 -15.80 -15.25
CA ARG A 176 -2.91 -15.92 -15.05
C ARG A 176 -2.51 -15.89 -13.56
N LEU A 177 -3.40 -15.48 -12.65
CA LEU A 177 -3.09 -15.38 -11.21
C LEU A 177 -2.62 -16.74 -10.65
N ARG A 178 -1.49 -16.70 -9.95
CA ARG A 178 -0.91 -17.82 -9.20
C ARG A 178 -0.32 -17.26 -7.90
N PRO A 179 -1.16 -16.87 -6.93
CA PRO A 179 -0.70 -16.22 -5.71
C PRO A 179 0.17 -17.14 -4.86
N GLU A 180 1.18 -16.55 -4.20
CA GLU A 180 2.01 -17.25 -3.21
C GLU A 180 1.23 -17.35 -1.88
N PRO A 181 0.84 -18.56 -1.43
CA PRO A 181 -0.06 -18.72 -0.27
C PRO A 181 0.57 -18.31 1.06
N GLN A 182 1.90 -18.20 1.15
CA GLN A 182 2.58 -17.73 2.34
C GLN A 182 2.47 -16.20 2.51
N GLU A 183 2.20 -15.48 1.43
CA GLU A 183 2.14 -14.01 1.41
C GLU A 183 0.73 -13.49 1.14
N VAL A 184 -0.05 -14.18 0.31
CA VAL A 184 -1.37 -13.76 -0.16
C VAL A 184 -2.43 -14.79 0.19
N SER A 185 -3.46 -14.37 0.93
CA SER A 185 -4.63 -15.20 1.29
C SER A 185 -5.88 -14.91 0.46
N GLY A 186 -5.89 -13.83 -0.34
CA GLY A 186 -7.02 -13.50 -1.20
C GLY A 186 -6.70 -12.42 -2.21
N CYS A 187 -7.50 -12.35 -3.28
CA CYS A 187 -7.39 -11.36 -4.35
C CYS A 187 -8.76 -10.75 -4.66
N VAL A 188 -8.81 -9.45 -4.95
CA VAL A 188 -10.02 -8.74 -5.37
C VAL A 188 -9.71 -7.76 -6.48
N TRP A 189 -10.62 -7.66 -7.45
CA TRP A 189 -10.60 -6.65 -8.50
C TRP A 189 -11.59 -5.55 -8.15
N LEU A 190 -11.08 -4.36 -7.83
CA LEU A 190 -11.90 -3.18 -7.52
C LEU A 190 -12.21 -2.40 -8.78
N ASP A 191 -13.47 -2.01 -8.94
CA ASP A 191 -13.86 -0.95 -9.89
C ASP A 191 -13.80 0.44 -9.23
N ALA A 192 -13.98 1.48 -10.05
CA ALA A 192 -13.93 2.86 -9.57
C ALA A 192 -15.03 3.20 -8.55
N VAL A 193 -16.20 2.54 -8.63
CA VAL A 193 -17.33 2.81 -7.73
C VAL A 193 -17.01 2.32 -6.32
N LEU A 194 -16.54 1.08 -6.22
CA LEU A 194 -16.13 0.51 -4.93
C LEU A 194 -14.89 1.22 -4.38
N ALA A 195 -13.92 1.57 -5.23
CA ALA A 195 -12.74 2.32 -4.82
C ALA A 195 -13.10 3.70 -4.22
N ARG A 196 -14.04 4.45 -4.82
CA ARG A 196 -14.53 5.72 -4.24
C ARG A 196 -15.12 5.54 -2.86
N ALA A 197 -15.91 4.48 -2.65
CA ALA A 197 -16.49 4.20 -1.34
C ALA A 197 -15.43 3.82 -0.30
N ILE A 198 -14.40 3.07 -0.69
CA ILE A 198 -13.26 2.74 0.15
C ILE A 198 -12.50 4.00 0.57
N VAL A 199 -12.20 4.89 -0.36
CA VAL A 199 -11.52 6.17 -0.09
C VAL A 199 -12.36 7.05 0.84
N ALA A 200 -13.68 7.13 0.64
CA ALA A 200 -14.60 7.90 1.50
C ALA A 200 -14.67 7.37 2.95
N SER A 201 -14.25 6.12 3.20
CA SER A 201 -14.18 5.56 4.54
C SER A 201 -12.90 6.00 5.28
N VAL A 202 -12.88 7.28 5.70
CA VAL A 202 -11.71 7.92 6.32
C VAL A 202 -11.32 7.25 7.63
N ASP A 203 -10.03 6.87 7.75
CA ASP A 203 -9.46 6.30 8.97
C ASP A 203 -9.26 7.38 10.05
N GLY A 204 -9.35 6.97 11.32
CA GLY A 204 -9.22 7.87 12.47
C GLY A 204 -10.53 8.57 12.89
N ALA A 205 -11.63 8.36 12.18
CA ALA A 205 -12.97 8.76 12.61
C ALA A 205 -13.65 7.60 13.36
N ASP A 206 -14.45 7.92 14.37
CA ASP A 206 -15.22 6.91 15.12
C ASP A 206 -16.32 6.28 14.25
N GLY A 207 -16.49 4.97 14.42
CA GLY A 207 -17.58 4.19 13.84
C GLY A 207 -17.20 3.40 12.57
N LEU A 208 -18.06 2.42 12.26
CA LEU A 208 -18.00 1.68 11.00
C LEU A 208 -18.45 2.59 9.84
N GLY A 209 -17.75 2.54 8.73
CA GLY A 209 -18.20 3.20 7.50
C GLY A 209 -19.58 2.66 7.11
N GLN A 210 -20.57 3.55 6.90
CA GLN A 210 -21.88 3.12 6.42
C GLN A 210 -21.76 2.62 4.98
N LEU A 211 -22.34 1.44 4.71
CA LEU A 211 -22.42 0.91 3.36
C LEU A 211 -23.37 1.81 2.53
N PRO A 212 -22.87 2.48 1.47
CA PRO A 212 -23.73 3.26 0.58
C PRO A 212 -24.80 2.36 -0.05
N ALA A 213 -26.05 2.83 -0.11
CA ALA A 213 -27.20 2.05 -0.57
C ALA A 213 -27.07 1.54 -2.02
N HIS A 214 -26.23 2.17 -2.83
CA HIS A 214 -25.97 1.78 -4.22
C HIS A 214 -24.92 0.68 -4.39
N LEU A 215 -24.21 0.30 -3.29
CA LEU A 215 -23.23 -0.77 -3.34
C LEU A 215 -23.86 -2.13 -2.99
N PRO A 216 -23.42 -3.21 -3.63
CA PRO A 216 -23.87 -4.55 -3.26
C PRO A 216 -23.37 -4.89 -1.83
N PRO A 217 -24.13 -5.69 -1.05
CA PRO A 217 -23.74 -6.07 0.31
C PRO A 217 -22.47 -6.95 0.34
N THR A 218 -22.17 -7.62 -0.76
CA THR A 218 -21.00 -8.48 -0.92
C THR A 218 -20.31 -8.24 -2.24
N VAL A 219 -19.00 -8.45 -2.27
CA VAL A 219 -18.16 -8.43 -3.47
C VAL A 219 -17.55 -9.80 -3.73
N GLY A 220 -17.38 -10.14 -5.01
CA GLY A 220 -16.66 -11.36 -5.39
C GLY A 220 -15.17 -11.23 -5.11
N VAL A 221 -14.61 -12.21 -4.43
CA VAL A 221 -13.18 -12.33 -4.14
C VAL A 221 -12.68 -13.71 -4.56
N TRP A 222 -11.37 -13.82 -4.65
CA TRP A 222 -10.69 -15.10 -4.86
C TRP A 222 -9.88 -15.40 -3.61
N GLU A 223 -10.25 -16.46 -2.90
CA GLU A 223 -9.51 -16.96 -1.75
C GLU A 223 -8.38 -17.86 -2.22
N VAL A 224 -7.28 -17.88 -1.49
CA VAL A 224 -6.10 -18.69 -1.77
C VAL A 224 -6.03 -19.83 -0.74
N SER A 225 -6.04 -21.06 -1.21
CA SER A 225 -5.85 -22.24 -0.33
C SER A 225 -4.40 -22.36 0.12
N SER A 226 -4.13 -23.18 1.12
CA SER A 226 -2.76 -23.50 1.56
C SER A 226 -1.90 -24.17 0.47
N ALA A 227 -2.52 -24.70 -0.58
CA ALA A 227 -1.85 -25.25 -1.76
C ALA A 227 -1.64 -24.23 -2.89
N GLY A 228 -2.03 -22.95 -2.68
CA GLY A 228 -1.94 -21.91 -3.70
C GLY A 228 -3.08 -21.92 -4.74
N GLU A 229 -4.11 -22.74 -4.53
CA GLU A 229 -5.25 -22.81 -5.44
C GLU A 229 -6.22 -21.65 -5.19
N LEU A 230 -6.70 -21.04 -6.27
CA LEU A 230 -7.70 -19.98 -6.23
C LEU A 230 -9.11 -20.58 -6.32
N PHE A 231 -9.98 -20.18 -5.39
CA PHE A 231 -11.40 -20.51 -5.45
C PHE A 231 -12.25 -19.26 -5.25
N ARG A 232 -13.37 -19.19 -5.95
CA ARG A 232 -14.27 -18.07 -5.89
C ARG A 232 -15.04 -18.04 -4.58
N SER A 233 -15.08 -16.88 -3.94
CA SER A 233 -15.76 -16.61 -2.69
C SER A 233 -16.44 -15.25 -2.72
N THR A 234 -17.12 -14.90 -1.64
CA THR A 234 -17.72 -13.57 -1.43
C THR A 234 -17.25 -12.98 -0.11
N LEU A 235 -16.95 -11.69 -0.14
CA LEU A 235 -16.59 -10.90 1.05
C LEU A 235 -17.68 -9.85 1.30
N SER A 236 -18.01 -9.59 2.56
CA SER A 236 -18.88 -8.46 2.89
C SER A 236 -18.22 -7.15 2.43
N THR A 237 -18.93 -6.33 1.68
CA THR A 237 -18.44 -5.02 1.23
C THR A 237 -18.05 -4.13 2.41
N ALA A 238 -18.73 -4.28 3.56
CA ALA A 238 -18.42 -3.55 4.78
C ALA A 238 -16.99 -3.80 5.30
N VAL A 239 -16.40 -4.97 5.03
CA VAL A 239 -15.01 -5.26 5.40
C VAL A 239 -14.04 -4.35 4.66
N LEU A 240 -14.23 -4.15 3.35
CA LEU A 240 -13.40 -3.25 2.55
C LEU A 240 -13.58 -1.77 2.94
N LEU A 241 -14.74 -1.41 3.50
CA LEU A 241 -15.06 -0.08 4.00
C LEU A 241 -14.67 0.12 5.46
N SER A 242 -14.12 -0.90 6.13
CA SER A 242 -13.71 -0.82 7.53
C SER A 242 -12.59 0.20 7.71
N ARG A 243 -12.62 0.88 8.88
CA ARG A 243 -11.64 1.89 9.26
C ARG A 243 -10.57 1.28 10.16
N ALA A 244 -9.39 1.88 10.18
CA ALA A 244 -8.35 1.50 11.12
C ALA A 244 -8.84 1.76 12.55
N PRO A 245 -8.93 0.74 13.44
CA PRO A 245 -9.42 0.95 14.81
C PRO A 245 -8.38 1.75 15.61
N ALA A 246 -8.87 2.72 16.42
CA ALA A 246 -8.02 3.56 17.26
C ALA A 246 -7.35 2.77 18.40
N GLN A 247 -7.96 1.66 18.84
CA GLN A 247 -7.47 0.81 19.93
C GLN A 247 -7.66 -0.68 19.60
N GLY A 248 -6.92 -1.53 20.32
CA GLY A 248 -7.00 -2.98 20.15
C GLY A 248 -6.23 -3.51 18.92
N GLY A 249 -6.51 -4.76 18.53
CA GLY A 249 -5.92 -5.41 17.37
C GLY A 249 -6.37 -4.80 16.05
N ASP A 250 -5.64 -5.09 14.97
CA ASP A 250 -6.06 -4.66 13.63
C ASP A 250 -7.23 -5.53 13.14
N LEU A 251 -8.04 -4.95 12.24
CA LEU A 251 -9.17 -5.62 11.59
C LEU A 251 -8.84 -5.85 10.12
N GLU A 252 -9.51 -6.83 9.51
CA GLU A 252 -9.51 -6.96 8.06
C GLU A 252 -10.11 -5.69 7.42
N ARG A 253 -9.35 -5.01 6.59
CA ARG A 253 -9.70 -3.75 5.95
C ARG A 253 -8.74 -3.42 4.82
N VAL A 254 -9.05 -2.41 4.05
CA VAL A 254 -8.07 -1.79 3.13
C VAL A 254 -7.11 -0.90 3.95
N SER A 255 -5.81 -0.97 3.66
CA SER A 255 -4.82 -0.16 4.38
C SER A 255 -5.00 1.33 4.13
N THR A 256 -4.61 2.17 5.10
CA THR A 256 -4.69 3.63 4.98
C THR A 256 -3.85 4.14 3.79
N GLY A 257 -2.65 3.59 3.60
CA GLY A 257 -1.81 3.93 2.45
C GLY A 257 -2.41 3.46 1.11
N THR A 258 -3.14 2.34 1.10
CA THR A 258 -3.87 1.89 -0.09
C THR A 258 -5.03 2.84 -0.41
N LYS A 259 -5.76 3.36 0.58
CA LYS A 259 -6.81 4.36 0.36
C LYS A 259 -6.25 5.62 -0.30
N PHE A 260 -5.12 6.13 0.17
CA PHE A 260 -4.39 7.23 -0.48
C PHE A 260 -4.03 6.91 -1.93
N ALA A 261 -3.46 5.74 -2.20
CA ALA A 261 -3.09 5.35 -3.56
C ALA A 261 -4.30 5.17 -4.48
N LEU A 262 -5.44 4.67 -3.95
CA LEU A 262 -6.71 4.58 -4.68
C LEU A 262 -7.29 5.96 -5.01
N GLU A 263 -7.17 6.94 -4.12
CA GLU A 263 -7.58 8.32 -4.37
C GLU A 263 -6.81 8.90 -5.56
N LEU A 264 -5.47 8.83 -5.52
CA LEU A 264 -4.62 9.26 -6.64
C LEU A 264 -4.92 8.50 -7.96
N TRP A 265 -5.24 7.22 -7.87
CA TRP A 265 -5.66 6.45 -9.05
C TRP A 265 -6.98 6.96 -9.63
N LEU A 266 -7.98 7.22 -8.79
CA LEU A 266 -9.28 7.74 -9.20
C LEU A 266 -9.16 9.08 -9.92
N ASP A 267 -8.28 9.96 -9.47
CA ASP A 267 -7.99 11.24 -10.11
C ASP A 267 -7.45 11.05 -11.53
N THR A 268 -6.66 9.98 -11.76
CA THR A 268 -6.17 9.67 -13.11
C THR A 268 -7.28 9.22 -14.07
N LEU A 269 -8.37 8.67 -13.54
CA LEU A 269 -9.51 8.22 -14.38
C LEU A 269 -10.34 9.40 -14.91
N GLY A 270 -10.42 10.51 -14.14
CA GLY A 270 -11.11 11.73 -14.55
C GLY A 270 -10.35 12.56 -15.59
N GLY A 271 -9.01 12.46 -15.62
CA GLY A 271 -8.16 13.18 -16.58
C GLY A 271 -8.05 12.53 -17.95
N ASP A 272 -8.50 11.29 -18.11
CA ASP A 272 -8.44 10.52 -19.37
C ASP A 272 -9.75 10.62 -20.20
N GLU A 273 -10.76 11.40 -19.79
CA GLU A 273 -11.92 11.70 -20.64
C GLU A 273 -11.51 12.74 -21.69
N PRO A 274 -11.69 12.45 -23.01
CA PRO A 274 -11.50 13.47 -24.02
C PRO A 274 -12.48 14.62 -23.75
N PRO A 275 -12.11 15.89 -24.03
CA PRO A 275 -13.00 17.01 -23.85
C PRO A 275 -14.29 16.74 -24.62
N ALA A 276 -15.44 16.88 -23.94
CA ALA A 276 -16.75 16.70 -24.55
C ALA A 276 -16.82 17.60 -25.79
N SER A 277 -16.98 16.97 -26.96
CA SER A 277 -17.11 17.60 -28.27
C SER A 277 -18.43 18.36 -28.41
#